data_aba212ab95986766289d71e6e95a4db3
#
_entry.id   aba212ab95986766289d71e6e95a4db3
#
_cell.length_a   1.000
_cell.length_b   1.000
_cell.length_c   1.000
_cell.angle_alpha   90.00
_cell.angle_beta   90.00
_cell.angle_gamma   90.00
#
_symmetry.space_group_name_H-M   'P 1'
#
loop_
_entity.id
_entity.type
_entity.pdbx_description
1 polymer ?
#
loop_
_entity_poly.entity_id
_entity_poly.type
_entity_poly.pdbx_seq_one_letter_code
_entity_poly.pdbx_strand_id
1 'polypeptide(L)'
;MPEVIPSIARKTAFALTASLALLTTACTGQSGSGASDDPSKDTTINFWHAWSAPNEVKAVKSLVAGFEQAHPHIHVNVVGNMTDDKINQALRAGGDKAPDVISSFTTNNVGRFCSSGALVDLNPFFKRSDIDPEKTFPKPMNEYTRFDGNRCAVPLLGDAYGLYYNKTAFAEAGIKTPPKTWSAFEADAKKLTITRGDGYQQLGFMPNYHGWESTTEHYFGQFSPTYFDQDGKSNIAKDPAFEKGFTLQKKLVDELGGFQKLERFRATLGDEWGARHPFHTGQVAMQLDGEWRLGMAEEAKPEFEIGVAPLPVPDDQADQYGKGYITGTIAGIAATSHKQNAAWELVKYMTTDTDAVVGFANDIHNVPSTFAALKSPKLKYDPRFKTFLDIAGNPNSTSTPASVNGGVYLVTIQQFGYDYESGKATDLKAGLKKTAAQIDTDIAQAQ
;
A
#
# COMPACT_ATOMS: atom_id res chain seq x y z
N MET A 1 -25.61 -51.79 3.87
CA MET A 1 -27.01 -52.26 3.96
C MET A 1 -27.86 -51.03 4.21
N PRO A 2 -28.85 -50.80 3.41
CA PRO A 2 -29.66 -49.59 3.37
C PRO A 2 -31.01 -49.79 4.03
N GLU A 3 -31.64 -48.76 4.53
CA GLU A 3 -33.11 -48.66 4.71
C GLU A 3 -33.50 -47.22 4.41
N VAL A 4 -34.15 -46.89 3.40
CA VAL A 4 -35.47 -46.97 2.77
C VAL A 4 -36.60 -46.32 3.60
N ILE A 5 -36.94 -45.14 3.20
CA ILE A 5 -38.15 -44.34 2.96
C ILE A 5 -39.52 -44.88 3.56
N PRO A 6 -40.50 -44.02 3.96
CA PRO A 6 -41.45 -43.57 2.92
C PRO A 6 -42.01 -42.13 3.04
N SER A 7 -42.40 -41.64 1.85
CA SER A 7 -43.22 -40.47 1.53
C SER A 7 -44.68 -40.63 1.92
N ILE A 8 -45.34 -39.53 2.31
CA ILE A 8 -46.80 -39.37 2.15
C ILE A 8 -47.11 -37.96 1.66
N ALA A 9 -47.67 -37.92 0.47
CA ALA A 9 -48.32 -36.74 -0.12
C ALA A 9 -49.77 -36.62 0.39
N ARG A 10 -50.24 -35.40 0.63
CA ARG A 10 -51.70 -35.10 0.53
C ARG A 10 -51.90 -33.68 0.01
N LYS A 11 -52.53 -33.60 -1.13
CA LYS A 11 -53.09 -32.42 -1.79
C LYS A 11 -54.36 -31.97 -1.02
N THR A 12 -54.51 -30.66 -0.88
CA THR A 12 -55.86 -30.04 -0.93
C THR A 12 -55.73 -28.63 -1.47
N ALA A 13 -56.41 -28.40 -2.58
CA ALA A 13 -56.59 -27.09 -3.20
C ALA A 13 -57.81 -26.40 -2.57
N PHE A 14 -57.72 -25.11 -2.37
CA PHE A 14 -58.89 -24.21 -2.31
C PHE A 14 -58.53 -22.89 -2.99
N ALA A 15 -59.27 -22.60 -4.03
CA ALA A 15 -59.28 -21.34 -4.74
C ALA A 15 -60.38 -20.44 -4.15
N LEU A 16 -60.10 -19.15 -4.00
CA LEU A 16 -61.14 -18.08 -4.08
C LEU A 16 -60.46 -16.73 -4.36
N THR A 17 -60.73 -16.27 -5.50
CA THR A 17 -60.97 -14.97 -6.17
C THR A 17 -60.72 -13.66 -5.42
N ALA A 18 -59.89 -12.86 -6.09
CA ALA A 18 -60.04 -11.44 -6.53
C ALA A 18 -60.26 -10.33 -5.51
N SER A 19 -59.27 -9.38 -5.51
CA SER A 19 -59.61 -7.97 -5.76
C SER A 19 -58.37 -7.21 -6.15
N LEU A 20 -58.44 -6.56 -7.30
CA LEU A 20 -57.49 -5.69 -7.96
C LEU A 20 -57.44 -4.35 -7.19
N ALA A 21 -56.25 -3.92 -6.74
CA ALA A 21 -56.02 -2.51 -6.49
C ALA A 21 -54.55 -2.23 -6.96
N LEU A 22 -54.46 -1.70 -8.17
CA LEU A 22 -53.24 -1.08 -8.68
C LEU A 22 -52.95 0.19 -7.89
N LEU A 23 -51.89 0.16 -7.10
CA LEU A 23 -51.19 1.36 -6.68
C LEU A 23 -49.76 1.24 -7.22
N THR A 24 -49.57 1.84 -8.38
CA THR A 24 -48.24 2.12 -8.96
C THR A 24 -47.58 3.21 -8.16
N THR A 25 -46.81 2.88 -7.15
CA THR A 25 -45.81 3.77 -6.60
C THR A 25 -44.51 3.47 -7.34
N ALA A 26 -44.18 4.32 -8.29
CA ALA A 26 -42.88 4.39 -8.91
C ALA A 26 -41.86 4.76 -7.81
N CYS A 27 -41.15 3.76 -7.30
CA CYS A 27 -39.90 4.00 -6.60
C CYS A 27 -38.86 4.38 -7.65
N THR A 28 -38.77 5.68 -7.95
CA THR A 28 -37.55 6.24 -8.50
C THR A 28 -36.48 6.05 -7.44
N GLY A 29 -35.57 5.10 -7.69
CA GLY A 29 -34.38 4.91 -6.89
C GLY A 29 -33.52 6.18 -6.94
N GLN A 30 -33.65 6.99 -5.93
CA GLN A 30 -32.78 8.14 -5.69
C GLN A 30 -31.64 7.63 -4.80
N SER A 31 -30.61 7.10 -5.42
CA SER A 31 -29.32 6.89 -4.77
C SER A 31 -28.63 8.23 -4.58
N GLY A 32 -29.02 8.91 -3.51
CA GLY A 32 -28.43 10.14 -3.01
C GLY A 32 -28.62 10.16 -1.50
N SER A 33 -27.92 9.30 -0.77
CA SER A 33 -27.77 9.45 0.67
C SER A 33 -26.86 10.65 0.94
N GLY A 34 -27.42 11.84 0.89
CA GLY A 34 -26.76 12.99 1.49
C GLY A 34 -26.57 12.71 2.98
N ALA A 35 -25.36 12.91 3.49
CA ALA A 35 -25.08 12.82 4.91
C ALA A 35 -26.10 13.68 5.67
N SER A 36 -26.83 13.07 6.60
CA SER A 36 -27.99 13.69 7.26
C SER A 36 -27.67 14.20 8.66
N ASP A 37 -26.47 13.88 9.19
CA ASP A 37 -26.05 14.31 10.52
C ASP A 37 -25.58 15.78 10.54
N ASP A 38 -25.75 16.41 11.69
CA ASP A 38 -25.33 17.79 11.97
C ASP A 38 -24.07 17.75 12.87
N PRO A 39 -22.87 18.04 12.34
CA PRO A 39 -21.61 17.94 13.09
C PRO A 39 -21.48 19.02 14.19
N SER A 40 -22.40 19.99 14.29
CA SER A 40 -22.46 20.95 15.38
C SER A 40 -23.13 20.42 16.64
N LYS A 41 -23.74 19.24 16.55
CA LYS A 41 -24.39 18.57 17.69
C LYS A 41 -23.50 17.53 18.30
N ASP A 42 -23.67 17.30 19.61
CA ASP A 42 -22.93 16.25 20.32
C ASP A 42 -23.16 14.90 19.64
N THR A 43 -22.07 14.32 19.16
CA THR A 43 -22.07 13.01 18.49
C THR A 43 -20.82 12.23 18.83
N THR A 44 -20.92 10.91 18.80
CA THR A 44 -19.76 10.01 18.96
C THR A 44 -19.59 9.18 17.71
N ILE A 45 -18.40 9.19 17.13
CA ILE A 45 -18.02 8.37 15.95
C ILE A 45 -17.01 7.28 16.34
N ASN A 46 -17.03 6.16 15.61
CA ASN A 46 -16.11 5.05 15.82
C ASN A 46 -14.99 5.13 14.77
N PHE A 47 -13.74 5.25 15.22
CA PHE A 47 -12.56 5.20 14.37
C PHE A 47 -11.81 3.89 14.58
N TRP A 48 -11.71 3.06 13.54
CA TRP A 48 -10.99 1.80 13.55
C TRP A 48 -9.69 1.90 12.75
N HIS A 49 -8.58 1.44 13.36
CA HIS A 49 -7.26 1.52 12.73
C HIS A 49 -6.42 0.26 12.97
N ALA A 50 -5.42 0.04 12.11
CA ALA A 50 -4.57 -1.13 12.14
C ALA A 50 -3.37 -1.01 13.11
N TRP A 51 -2.96 0.19 13.49
CA TRP A 51 -1.80 0.40 14.38
C TRP A 51 -1.94 -0.34 15.70
N SER A 52 -0.85 -1.01 16.13
CA SER A 52 -0.83 -1.85 17.32
C SER A 52 0.38 -1.62 18.23
N ALA A 53 1.50 -1.09 17.71
CA ALA A 53 2.67 -0.79 18.53
C ALA A 53 2.36 0.34 19.55
N PRO A 54 2.94 0.30 20.76
CA PRO A 54 2.62 1.25 21.83
C PRO A 54 2.83 2.72 21.45
N ASN A 55 3.90 3.04 20.70
CA ASN A 55 4.17 4.38 20.19
C ASN A 55 3.12 4.84 19.17
N GLU A 56 2.71 3.95 18.26
CA GLU A 56 1.69 4.22 17.24
C GLU A 56 0.32 4.47 17.87
N VAL A 57 -0.08 3.60 18.81
CA VAL A 57 -1.33 3.76 19.56
C VAL A 57 -1.34 5.09 20.34
N LYS A 58 -0.20 5.50 20.89
CA LYS A 58 -0.06 6.80 21.54
C LYS A 58 -0.22 7.95 20.53
N ALA A 59 0.40 7.84 19.36
CA ALA A 59 0.30 8.86 18.30
C ALA A 59 -1.15 9.04 17.83
N VAL A 60 -1.88 7.94 17.58
CA VAL A 60 -3.31 8.00 17.23
C VAL A 60 -4.14 8.67 18.33
N LYS A 61 -3.88 8.35 19.60
CA LYS A 61 -4.58 9.01 20.73
C LYS A 61 -4.29 10.49 20.78
N SER A 62 -3.05 10.92 20.53
CA SER A 62 -2.66 12.34 20.49
C SER A 62 -3.36 13.07 19.33
N LEU A 63 -3.42 12.45 18.15
CA LEU A 63 -4.11 12.99 16.97
C LEU A 63 -5.61 13.18 17.25
N VAL A 64 -6.26 12.18 17.83
CA VAL A 64 -7.68 12.23 18.20
C VAL A 64 -7.96 13.27 19.28
N ALA A 65 -7.12 13.37 20.30
CA ALA A 65 -7.27 14.38 21.34
C ALA A 65 -7.16 15.82 20.79
N GLY A 66 -6.26 16.05 19.83
CA GLY A 66 -6.17 17.32 19.10
C GLY A 66 -7.43 17.62 18.28
N PHE A 67 -7.99 16.59 17.63
CA PHE A 67 -9.26 16.71 16.91
C PHE A 67 -10.42 17.09 17.84
N GLU A 68 -10.61 16.37 18.95
CA GLU A 68 -11.69 16.64 19.91
C GLU A 68 -11.56 18.03 20.56
N GLN A 69 -10.33 18.52 20.76
CA GLN A 69 -10.11 19.90 21.21
C GLN A 69 -10.57 20.93 20.17
N ALA A 70 -10.35 20.67 18.87
CA ALA A 70 -10.77 21.54 17.78
C ALA A 70 -12.29 21.41 17.47
N HIS A 71 -12.87 20.25 17.78
CA HIS A 71 -14.27 19.90 17.49
C HIS A 71 -14.98 19.37 18.74
N PRO A 72 -15.29 20.22 19.75
CA PRO A 72 -15.72 19.78 21.09
C PRO A 72 -17.08 19.05 21.11
N HIS A 73 -17.83 19.09 20.02
CA HIS A 73 -19.09 18.35 19.88
C HIS A 73 -18.94 16.98 19.22
N ILE A 74 -17.73 16.62 18.78
CA ILE A 74 -17.49 15.31 18.14
C ILE A 74 -16.53 14.50 19.02
N HIS A 75 -17.03 13.39 19.58
CA HIS A 75 -16.23 12.45 20.36
C HIS A 75 -15.83 11.25 19.51
N VAL A 76 -14.62 10.72 19.72
CA VAL A 76 -14.09 9.64 18.90
C VAL A 76 -13.79 8.40 19.74
N ASN A 77 -14.52 7.33 19.46
CA ASN A 77 -14.29 6.00 19.99
C ASN A 77 -13.20 5.32 19.16
N VAL A 78 -12.00 5.19 19.69
CA VAL A 78 -10.85 4.62 18.96
C VAL A 78 -10.74 3.13 19.21
N VAL A 79 -10.68 2.33 18.13
CA VAL A 79 -10.48 0.88 18.17
C VAL A 79 -9.27 0.52 17.33
N GLY A 80 -8.19 0.11 17.98
CA GLY A 80 -6.92 -0.24 17.33
C GLY A 80 -6.72 -1.72 17.08
N ASN A 81 -5.62 -2.07 16.40
CA ASN A 81 -5.24 -3.44 16.07
C ASN A 81 -6.30 -4.18 15.22
N MET A 82 -6.92 -3.45 14.29
CA MET A 82 -7.91 -4.00 13.37
C MET A 82 -7.25 -4.38 12.05
N THR A 83 -7.31 -5.66 11.71
CA THR A 83 -6.88 -6.14 10.38
C THR A 83 -7.90 -5.73 9.32
N ASP A 84 -7.47 -5.63 8.07
CA ASP A 84 -8.35 -5.33 6.94
C ASP A 84 -9.52 -6.31 6.82
N ASP A 85 -9.34 -7.59 7.17
CA ASP A 85 -10.43 -8.57 7.19
C ASP A 85 -11.49 -8.23 8.24
N LYS A 86 -11.08 -7.83 9.44
CA LYS A 86 -12.01 -7.38 10.50
C LYS A 86 -12.75 -6.11 10.10
N ILE A 87 -12.02 -5.14 9.51
CA ILE A 87 -12.60 -3.91 8.97
C ILE A 87 -13.64 -4.24 7.89
N ASN A 88 -13.28 -5.06 6.91
CA ASN A 88 -14.19 -5.51 5.85
C ASN A 88 -15.45 -6.22 6.37
N GLN A 89 -15.30 -7.07 7.38
CA GLN A 89 -16.45 -7.74 8.02
C GLN A 89 -17.36 -6.74 8.73
N ALA A 90 -16.79 -5.78 9.46
CA ALA A 90 -17.55 -4.76 10.17
C ALA A 90 -18.28 -3.80 9.23
N LEU A 91 -17.63 -3.36 8.14
CA LEU A 91 -18.23 -2.53 7.11
C LEU A 91 -19.46 -3.19 6.46
N ARG A 92 -19.41 -4.52 6.25
CA ARG A 92 -20.56 -5.28 5.70
C ARG A 92 -21.66 -5.49 6.73
N ALA A 93 -21.30 -5.73 8.00
CA ALA A 93 -22.27 -5.97 9.06
C ALA A 93 -23.04 -4.71 9.46
N GLY A 94 -22.39 -3.55 9.42
CA GLY A 94 -22.97 -2.28 9.87
C GLY A 94 -23.34 -2.27 11.35
N GLY A 95 -24.19 -1.33 11.74
CA GLY A 95 -24.74 -1.18 13.09
C GLY A 95 -23.90 -0.24 13.97
N ASP A 96 -24.41 0.07 15.18
CA ASP A 96 -23.89 1.13 16.05
C ASP A 96 -22.43 0.96 16.52
N LYS A 97 -21.92 -0.28 16.49
CA LYS A 97 -20.52 -0.59 16.86
C LYS A 97 -19.58 -0.70 15.65
N ALA A 98 -20.13 -0.65 14.43
CA ALA A 98 -19.31 -0.64 13.22
C ALA A 98 -18.50 0.67 13.13
N PRO A 99 -17.40 0.69 12.38
CA PRO A 99 -16.65 1.92 12.18
C PRO A 99 -17.45 2.95 11.40
N ASP A 100 -17.36 4.22 11.80
CA ASP A 100 -17.76 5.38 10.99
C ASP A 100 -16.57 5.81 10.10
N VAL A 101 -15.36 5.73 10.65
CA VAL A 101 -14.09 6.01 9.96
C VAL A 101 -13.17 4.80 10.09
N ILE A 102 -12.48 4.47 9.00
CA ILE A 102 -11.45 3.42 9.00
C ILE A 102 -10.10 3.97 8.55
N SER A 103 -9.02 3.33 8.99
CA SER A 103 -7.72 3.39 8.29
C SER A 103 -7.23 2.00 7.95
N SER A 104 -6.52 1.89 6.82
CA SER A 104 -5.91 0.65 6.33
C SER A 104 -4.51 0.93 5.82
N PHE A 105 -3.57 0.01 6.05
CA PHE A 105 -2.22 0.05 5.49
C PHE A 105 -2.17 -0.41 4.02
N THR A 106 -3.28 -0.94 3.50
CA THR A 106 -3.31 -1.58 2.19
C THR A 106 -4.01 -0.69 1.17
N THR A 107 -3.23 0.14 0.47
CA THR A 107 -3.72 1.02 -0.60
C THR A 107 -4.42 0.25 -1.72
N ASN A 108 -3.99 -0.98 -1.99
CA ASN A 108 -4.57 -1.85 -3.01
C ASN A 108 -6.04 -2.24 -2.73
N ASN A 109 -6.50 -2.12 -1.46
CA ASN A 109 -7.90 -2.37 -1.10
C ASN A 109 -8.86 -1.27 -1.57
N VAL A 110 -8.36 -0.11 -1.99
CA VAL A 110 -9.21 1.02 -2.42
C VAL A 110 -10.18 0.63 -3.52
N GLY A 111 -9.71 -0.11 -4.54
CA GLY A 111 -10.58 -0.57 -5.61
C GLY A 111 -11.73 -1.45 -5.12
N ARG A 112 -11.46 -2.35 -4.17
CA ARG A 112 -12.45 -3.21 -3.54
C ARG A 112 -13.42 -2.42 -2.67
N PHE A 113 -12.94 -1.46 -1.90
CA PHE A 113 -13.80 -0.58 -1.08
C PHE A 113 -14.74 0.27 -1.93
N CYS A 114 -14.21 0.84 -3.02
CA CYS A 114 -14.99 1.65 -3.95
C CYS A 114 -16.04 0.82 -4.68
N SER A 115 -15.65 -0.29 -5.31
CA SER A 115 -16.54 -1.09 -6.16
C SER A 115 -17.64 -1.78 -5.36
N SER A 116 -17.36 -2.20 -4.13
CA SER A 116 -18.37 -2.80 -3.25
C SER A 116 -19.33 -1.79 -2.59
N GLY A 117 -19.05 -0.49 -2.70
CA GLY A 117 -19.79 0.54 -1.99
C GLY A 117 -19.60 0.50 -0.47
N ALA A 118 -18.54 -0.14 0.04
CA ALA A 118 -18.27 -0.23 1.47
C ALA A 118 -17.87 1.11 2.10
N LEU A 119 -17.21 1.97 1.32
CA LEU A 119 -16.85 3.34 1.68
C LEU A 119 -17.57 4.33 0.76
N VAL A 120 -17.88 5.52 1.29
CA VAL A 120 -18.54 6.57 0.52
C VAL A 120 -17.57 7.25 -0.46
N ASP A 121 -18.10 7.79 -1.56
CA ASP A 121 -17.34 8.71 -2.41
C ASP A 121 -17.09 10.03 -1.68
N LEU A 122 -15.82 10.39 -1.52
CA LEU A 122 -15.38 11.59 -0.81
C LEU A 122 -15.32 12.85 -1.70
N ASN A 123 -15.49 12.74 -3.01
CA ASN A 123 -15.47 13.89 -3.92
C ASN A 123 -16.48 14.99 -3.52
N PRO A 124 -17.74 14.68 -3.13
CA PRO A 124 -18.68 15.69 -2.65
C PRO A 124 -18.24 16.40 -1.37
N PHE A 125 -17.53 15.66 -0.49
CA PHE A 125 -17.00 16.20 0.78
C PHE A 125 -15.84 17.16 0.54
N PHE A 126 -14.91 16.80 -0.34
CA PHE A 126 -13.83 17.68 -0.78
C PHE A 126 -14.35 18.97 -1.39
N LYS A 127 -15.32 18.84 -2.32
CA LYS A 127 -15.93 19.97 -3.00
C LYS A 127 -16.59 20.96 -2.04
N ARG A 128 -17.38 20.48 -1.06
CA ARG A 128 -18.06 21.35 -0.08
C ARG A 128 -17.10 22.00 0.91
N SER A 129 -15.91 21.40 1.11
CA SER A 129 -14.85 21.93 1.99
C SER A 129 -13.86 22.84 1.24
N ASP A 130 -14.07 23.11 -0.05
CA ASP A 130 -13.18 23.89 -0.93
C ASP A 130 -11.73 23.36 -0.93
N ILE A 131 -11.56 22.04 -0.88
CA ILE A 131 -10.28 21.37 -0.92
C ILE A 131 -10.12 20.70 -2.28
N ASP A 132 -9.02 21.03 -2.98
CA ASP A 132 -8.62 20.41 -4.23
C ASP A 132 -7.60 19.29 -3.94
N PRO A 133 -7.98 18.00 -4.05
CA PRO A 133 -7.07 16.90 -3.76
C PRO A 133 -5.81 16.90 -4.63
N GLU A 134 -5.91 17.35 -5.90
CA GLU A 134 -4.78 17.38 -6.83
C GLU A 134 -3.72 18.43 -6.44
N LYS A 135 -4.12 19.47 -5.70
CA LYS A 135 -3.21 20.47 -5.14
C LYS A 135 -2.76 20.15 -3.71
N THR A 136 -3.49 19.28 -3.03
CA THR A 136 -3.24 18.94 -1.62
C THR A 136 -2.26 17.80 -1.50
N PHE A 137 -2.45 16.72 -2.27
CA PHE A 137 -1.71 15.48 -2.15
C PHE A 137 -0.74 15.26 -3.32
N PRO A 138 0.43 14.65 -3.11
CA PRO A 138 1.30 14.19 -4.18
C PRO A 138 0.57 13.26 -5.16
N LYS A 139 0.97 13.33 -6.44
CA LYS A 139 0.32 12.57 -7.52
C LYS A 139 0.18 11.06 -7.21
N PRO A 140 1.20 10.32 -6.76
CA PRO A 140 1.05 8.90 -6.47
C PRO A 140 0.01 8.63 -5.38
N MET A 141 -0.05 9.51 -4.36
CA MET A 141 -1.01 9.39 -3.25
C MET A 141 -2.45 9.66 -3.71
N ASN A 142 -2.61 10.58 -4.67
CA ASN A 142 -3.90 10.82 -5.31
C ASN A 142 -4.36 9.61 -6.15
N GLU A 143 -3.42 8.97 -6.85
CA GLU A 143 -3.72 7.88 -7.77
C GLU A 143 -4.21 6.63 -7.03
N TYR A 144 -3.52 6.18 -5.96
CA TYR A 144 -3.94 4.99 -5.23
C TYR A 144 -5.21 5.16 -4.38
N THR A 145 -5.70 6.40 -4.19
CA THR A 145 -6.93 6.67 -3.42
C THR A 145 -8.19 6.74 -4.28
N ARG A 146 -8.08 6.49 -5.58
CA ARG A 146 -9.19 6.54 -6.55
C ARG A 146 -9.38 5.21 -7.24
N PHE A 147 -10.62 4.93 -7.57
CA PHE A 147 -10.98 3.80 -8.41
C PHE A 147 -12.24 4.15 -9.22
N ASP A 148 -12.18 3.97 -10.56
CA ASP A 148 -13.28 4.19 -11.49
C ASP A 148 -13.99 5.55 -11.30
N GLY A 149 -13.19 6.62 -11.24
CA GLY A 149 -13.66 8.00 -11.05
C GLY A 149 -14.12 8.36 -9.63
N ASN A 150 -14.28 7.39 -8.74
CA ASN A 150 -14.65 7.61 -7.34
C ASN A 150 -13.41 7.74 -6.44
N ARG A 151 -13.51 8.57 -5.41
CA ARG A 151 -12.50 8.72 -4.37
C ARG A 151 -13.08 8.19 -3.06
N CYS A 152 -12.91 6.91 -2.77
CA CYS A 152 -13.47 6.28 -1.56
C CYS A 152 -12.51 6.32 -0.38
N ALA A 153 -11.29 6.76 -0.60
CA ALA A 153 -10.27 6.91 0.43
C ALA A 153 -9.47 8.19 0.22
N VAL A 154 -8.74 8.57 1.24
CA VAL A 154 -7.82 9.71 1.25
C VAL A 154 -6.50 9.26 1.87
N PRO A 155 -5.33 9.76 1.39
CA PRO A 155 -4.06 9.40 1.97
C PRO A 155 -3.95 10.01 3.37
N LEU A 156 -3.66 9.17 4.37
CA LEU A 156 -3.47 9.60 5.76
C LEU A 156 -1.98 9.80 6.06
N LEU A 157 -1.15 8.84 5.67
CA LEU A 157 0.31 8.91 5.67
C LEU A 157 0.83 8.31 4.37
N GLY A 158 2.02 8.69 3.96
CA GLY A 158 2.73 8.10 2.84
C GLY A 158 3.83 7.18 3.32
N ASP A 159 4.10 6.13 2.54
CA ASP A 159 5.27 5.28 2.68
C ASP A 159 6.10 5.41 1.42
N ALA A 160 7.39 5.72 1.56
CA ALA A 160 8.31 5.90 0.46
C ALA A 160 9.45 4.87 0.54
N TYR A 161 9.83 4.30 -0.59
CA TYR A 161 10.85 3.28 -0.64
C TYR A 161 12.16 3.81 -1.19
N GLY A 162 13.26 3.45 -0.51
CA GLY A 162 14.60 3.88 -0.85
C GLY A 162 15.63 2.75 -0.78
N LEU A 163 16.84 3.06 -1.19
CA LEU A 163 18.00 2.20 -1.10
C LEU A 163 18.77 2.50 0.20
N TYR A 164 18.77 1.53 1.10
CA TYR A 164 19.67 1.51 2.25
C TYR A 164 21.00 0.87 1.86
N TYR A 165 22.12 1.43 2.32
CA TYR A 165 23.44 0.87 2.04
C TYR A 165 24.38 1.02 3.21
N ASN A 166 25.25 0.02 3.37
CA ASN A 166 26.31 0.00 4.36
C ASN A 166 27.49 0.83 3.86
N LYS A 167 27.68 2.05 4.43
CA LYS A 167 28.76 2.97 4.03
C LYS A 167 30.15 2.40 4.29
N THR A 168 30.33 1.60 5.34
CA THR A 168 31.60 0.93 5.64
C THR A 168 31.96 -0.08 4.54
N ALA A 169 31.03 -0.95 4.19
CA ALA A 169 31.22 -1.92 3.09
C ALA A 169 31.47 -1.20 1.74
N PHE A 170 30.79 -0.08 1.48
CA PHE A 170 31.04 0.75 0.28
C PHE A 170 32.49 1.29 0.27
N ALA A 171 32.94 1.84 1.39
CA ALA A 171 34.30 2.38 1.51
C ALA A 171 35.36 1.29 1.32
N GLU A 172 35.19 0.12 1.95
CA GLU A 172 36.07 -1.03 1.82
C GLU A 172 36.13 -1.56 0.38
N ALA A 173 34.98 -1.56 -0.32
CA ALA A 173 34.89 -1.89 -1.74
C ALA A 173 35.36 -0.74 -2.66
N GLY A 174 35.75 0.44 -2.13
CA GLY A 174 36.15 1.60 -2.93
C GLY A 174 35.01 2.21 -3.75
N ILE A 175 33.74 2.07 -3.28
CA ILE A 175 32.55 2.70 -3.87
C ILE A 175 32.34 4.04 -3.17
N LYS A 176 32.33 5.12 -3.93
CA LYS A 176 32.31 6.48 -3.37
C LYS A 176 30.90 7.06 -3.17
N THR A 177 29.97 6.63 -4.00
CA THR A 177 28.58 7.16 -4.01
C THR A 177 27.61 6.03 -4.26
N PRO A 178 26.36 6.10 -3.76
CA PRO A 178 25.34 5.14 -4.10
C PRO A 178 25.04 5.14 -5.61
N PRO A 179 24.67 3.98 -6.19
CA PRO A 179 24.39 3.84 -7.61
C PRO A 179 23.13 4.61 -8.01
N LYS A 180 23.18 5.28 -9.18
CA LYS A 180 22.05 6.05 -9.71
C LYS A 180 21.31 5.32 -10.83
N THR A 181 21.96 4.37 -11.47
CA THR A 181 21.40 3.57 -12.56
C THR A 181 21.50 2.08 -12.25
N TRP A 182 20.70 1.26 -12.93
CA TRP A 182 20.70 -0.18 -12.67
C TRP A 182 22.01 -0.85 -13.05
N SER A 183 22.70 -0.39 -14.11
CA SER A 183 24.03 -0.93 -14.44
C SER A 183 25.09 -0.66 -13.36
N ALA A 184 25.07 0.54 -12.79
CA ALA A 184 25.93 0.87 -11.65
C ALA A 184 25.56 0.04 -10.41
N PHE A 185 24.26 -0.15 -10.15
CA PHE A 185 23.77 -0.97 -9.04
C PHE A 185 24.21 -2.44 -9.16
N GLU A 186 24.08 -3.04 -10.35
CA GLU A 186 24.54 -4.41 -10.62
C GLU A 186 26.06 -4.55 -10.35
N ALA A 187 26.86 -3.59 -10.84
CA ALA A 187 28.29 -3.57 -10.60
C ALA A 187 28.64 -3.48 -9.12
N ASP A 188 27.97 -2.60 -8.38
CA ASP A 188 28.16 -2.43 -6.94
C ASP A 188 27.69 -3.66 -6.16
N ALA A 189 26.53 -4.25 -6.51
CA ALA A 189 26.03 -5.46 -5.87
C ALA A 189 27.01 -6.63 -5.99
N LYS A 190 27.61 -6.81 -7.18
CA LYS A 190 28.67 -7.81 -7.38
C LYS A 190 29.91 -7.52 -6.57
N LYS A 191 30.38 -6.27 -6.57
CA LYS A 191 31.58 -5.84 -5.87
C LYS A 191 31.46 -5.96 -4.35
N LEU A 192 30.25 -5.75 -3.81
CA LEU A 192 29.93 -5.89 -2.40
C LEU A 192 29.66 -7.35 -1.98
N THR A 193 29.54 -8.26 -2.92
CA THR A 193 29.29 -9.68 -2.61
C THR A 193 30.59 -10.40 -2.26
N ILE A 194 30.66 -10.87 -1.02
CA ILE A 194 31.79 -11.65 -0.49
C ILE A 194 31.32 -13.08 -0.24
N THR A 195 31.85 -14.03 -0.98
CA THR A 195 31.50 -15.45 -0.82
C THR A 195 32.35 -16.11 0.27
N ARG A 196 31.79 -17.08 0.97
CA ARG A 196 32.50 -17.93 1.95
C ARG A 196 32.01 -19.37 1.82
N GLY A 197 32.89 -20.24 1.38
CA GLY A 197 32.50 -21.61 1.02
C GLY A 197 31.39 -21.59 -0.05
N ASP A 198 30.35 -22.39 0.17
CA ASP A 198 29.20 -22.43 -0.74
C ASP A 198 28.15 -21.33 -0.48
N GLY A 199 28.38 -20.48 0.52
CA GLY A 199 27.46 -19.42 0.92
C GLY A 199 28.01 -18.01 0.69
N TYR A 200 27.52 -17.07 1.51
CA TYR A 200 27.98 -15.69 1.54
C TYR A 200 28.45 -15.32 2.94
N GLN A 201 29.55 -14.59 3.02
CA GLN A 201 29.88 -13.80 4.19
C GLN A 201 29.06 -12.51 4.18
N GLN A 202 28.96 -11.88 3.02
CA GLN A 202 28.16 -10.70 2.75
C GLN A 202 27.58 -10.83 1.33
N LEU A 203 26.31 -10.59 1.17
CA LEU A 203 25.65 -10.46 -0.13
C LEU A 203 25.49 -8.98 -0.44
N GLY A 204 25.85 -8.54 -1.65
CA GLY A 204 25.77 -7.13 -2.03
C GLY A 204 24.35 -6.60 -2.03
N PHE A 205 23.40 -7.40 -2.52
CA PHE A 205 21.96 -7.13 -2.52
C PHE A 205 21.19 -8.45 -2.55
N MET A 206 20.09 -8.52 -1.83
CA MET A 206 19.18 -9.67 -1.90
C MET A 206 18.11 -9.41 -2.96
N PRO A 207 18.26 -9.94 -4.18
CA PRO A 207 17.28 -9.78 -5.25
C PRO A 207 16.12 -10.75 -5.03
N ASN A 208 15.26 -10.45 -4.09
CA ASN A 208 14.20 -11.36 -3.69
C ASN A 208 12.87 -10.64 -3.59
N TYR A 209 11.88 -11.17 -4.26
CA TYR A 209 10.50 -10.68 -4.21
C TYR A 209 9.69 -11.28 -3.06
N HIS A 210 10.19 -12.34 -2.43
CA HIS A 210 9.33 -13.23 -1.64
C HIS A 210 9.56 -13.06 -0.15
N GLY A 211 8.59 -12.41 0.50
CA GLY A 211 8.52 -12.31 1.95
C GLY A 211 9.40 -11.20 2.54
N TRP A 212 9.84 -10.24 1.74
CA TRP A 212 10.61 -9.07 2.15
C TRP A 212 10.13 -7.83 1.37
N GLU A 213 10.49 -6.63 1.85
CA GLU A 213 10.12 -5.36 1.19
C GLU A 213 10.66 -5.20 -0.25
N SER A 214 11.55 -6.09 -0.70
CA SER A 214 11.97 -6.17 -2.11
C SER A 214 10.92 -6.85 -2.99
N THR A 215 9.68 -6.36 -2.98
CA THR A 215 8.58 -6.88 -3.80
C THR A 215 8.60 -6.34 -5.22
N THR A 216 7.81 -6.98 -6.10
CA THR A 216 7.75 -6.64 -7.53
C THR A 216 7.35 -5.20 -7.78
N GLU A 217 6.34 -4.70 -7.07
CA GLU A 217 5.82 -3.35 -7.21
C GLU A 217 6.85 -2.28 -6.83
N HIS A 218 7.62 -2.51 -5.76
CA HIS A 218 8.66 -1.57 -5.31
C HIS A 218 9.79 -1.43 -6.33
N TYR A 219 10.14 -2.55 -6.95
CA TYR A 219 11.16 -2.63 -7.98
C TYR A 219 10.72 -1.96 -9.29
N PHE A 220 9.53 -2.34 -9.73
CA PHE A 220 9.00 -1.92 -11.02
C PHE A 220 8.59 -0.46 -11.05
N GLY A 221 8.30 0.13 -9.88
CA GLY A 221 8.07 1.57 -9.76
C GLY A 221 9.13 2.42 -10.45
N GLN A 222 10.39 1.94 -10.46
CA GLN A 222 11.49 2.64 -11.12
C GLN A 222 11.42 2.63 -12.65
N PHE A 223 10.67 1.70 -13.24
CA PHE A 223 10.41 1.62 -14.68
C PHE A 223 9.14 2.35 -15.11
N SER A 224 8.37 2.91 -14.15
CA SER A 224 7.08 3.61 -14.38
C SER A 224 6.07 2.75 -15.18
N PRO A 225 5.74 1.54 -14.71
CA PRO A 225 4.90 0.60 -15.45
C PRO A 225 3.45 1.05 -15.52
N THR A 226 2.78 0.71 -16.63
CA THR A 226 1.33 0.82 -16.79
C THR A 226 0.71 -0.56 -16.63
N TYR A 227 0.11 -0.83 -15.47
CA TYR A 227 -0.44 -2.15 -15.11
C TYR A 227 -1.69 -2.51 -15.91
N PHE A 228 -2.57 -1.55 -16.17
CA PHE A 228 -3.83 -1.74 -16.88
C PHE A 228 -3.95 -0.75 -18.05
N ASP A 229 -4.56 -1.17 -19.13
CA ASP A 229 -4.91 -0.30 -20.24
C ASP A 229 -6.23 0.47 -19.96
N GLN A 230 -6.66 1.30 -20.93
CA GLN A 230 -7.84 2.15 -20.77
C GLN A 230 -9.15 1.36 -20.60
N ASP A 231 -9.17 0.10 -21.02
CA ASP A 231 -10.31 -0.81 -20.88
C ASP A 231 -10.23 -1.62 -19.56
N GLY A 232 -9.27 -1.32 -18.68
CA GLY A 232 -9.05 -2.01 -17.43
C GLY A 232 -8.45 -3.41 -17.58
N LYS A 233 -7.94 -3.75 -18.75
CA LYS A 233 -7.27 -5.02 -19.03
C LYS A 233 -5.78 -4.95 -18.66
N SER A 234 -5.24 -6.08 -18.22
CA SER A 234 -3.82 -6.19 -17.88
C SER A 234 -2.91 -5.78 -19.04
N ASN A 235 -2.03 -4.85 -18.77
CA ASN A 235 -1.07 -4.33 -19.73
C ASN A 235 0.33 -4.93 -19.59
N ILE A 236 0.54 -5.85 -18.65
CA ILE A 236 1.88 -6.37 -18.28
C ILE A 236 2.60 -7.10 -19.42
N ALA A 237 1.86 -7.65 -20.39
CA ALA A 237 2.42 -8.28 -21.57
C ALA A 237 2.74 -7.29 -22.72
N LYS A 238 2.25 -6.05 -22.62
CA LYS A 238 2.38 -5.03 -23.67
C LYS A 238 3.36 -3.92 -23.26
N ASP A 239 3.39 -3.55 -21.97
CA ASP A 239 4.29 -2.51 -21.47
C ASP A 239 5.71 -3.06 -21.29
N PRO A 240 6.71 -2.49 -21.99
CA PRO A 240 8.10 -2.95 -21.91
C PRO A 240 8.74 -2.79 -20.53
N ALA A 241 8.16 -2.00 -19.63
CA ALA A 241 8.63 -1.85 -18.26
C ALA A 241 8.69 -3.20 -17.53
N PHE A 242 7.70 -4.08 -17.74
CA PHE A 242 7.69 -5.41 -17.13
C PHE A 242 8.77 -6.34 -17.68
N GLU A 243 8.96 -6.35 -19.01
CA GLU A 243 10.05 -7.14 -19.62
C GLU A 243 11.41 -6.67 -19.10
N LYS A 244 11.65 -5.34 -19.05
CA LYS A 244 12.88 -4.74 -18.50
C LYS A 244 13.08 -5.10 -17.03
N GLY A 245 12.05 -4.96 -16.19
CA GLY A 245 12.13 -5.24 -14.76
C GLY A 245 12.42 -6.71 -14.46
N PHE A 246 11.69 -7.65 -15.08
CA PHE A 246 11.97 -9.08 -14.90
C PHE A 246 13.33 -9.51 -15.45
N THR A 247 13.78 -8.92 -16.57
CA THR A 247 15.11 -9.17 -17.11
C THR A 247 16.21 -8.73 -16.14
N LEU A 248 16.08 -7.52 -15.57
CA LEU A 248 17.00 -7.03 -14.54
C LEU A 248 17.03 -7.98 -13.33
N GLN A 249 15.85 -8.32 -12.82
CA GLN A 249 15.73 -9.17 -11.64
C GLN A 249 16.37 -10.55 -11.86
N LYS A 250 16.04 -11.21 -12.99
CA LYS A 250 16.63 -12.49 -13.33
C LYS A 250 18.15 -12.39 -13.46
N LYS A 251 18.65 -11.33 -14.09
CA LYS A 251 20.08 -11.06 -14.22
C LYS A 251 20.76 -10.91 -12.85
N LEU A 252 20.17 -10.15 -11.93
CA LEU A 252 20.69 -10.00 -10.56
C LEU A 252 20.74 -11.37 -9.84
N VAL A 253 19.68 -12.16 -9.95
CA VAL A 253 19.64 -13.51 -9.39
C VAL A 253 20.78 -14.37 -9.93
N ASP A 254 20.99 -14.40 -11.25
CA ASP A 254 22.02 -15.23 -11.88
C ASP A 254 23.43 -14.76 -11.52
N GLU A 255 23.69 -13.46 -11.57
CA GLU A 255 25.01 -12.88 -11.33
C GLU A 255 25.44 -12.93 -9.86
N LEU A 256 24.48 -12.92 -8.92
CA LEU A 256 24.74 -12.99 -7.49
C LEU A 256 24.81 -14.43 -6.96
N GLY A 257 24.76 -15.44 -7.81
CA GLY A 257 25.04 -16.84 -7.46
C GLY A 257 23.96 -17.84 -7.83
N GLY A 258 22.88 -17.37 -8.45
CA GLY A 258 21.77 -18.18 -8.92
C GLY A 258 20.71 -18.44 -7.84
N PHE A 259 19.50 -18.71 -8.32
CA PHE A 259 18.30 -18.85 -7.48
C PHE A 259 18.50 -19.80 -6.29
N GLN A 260 19.03 -21.01 -6.51
CA GLN A 260 19.16 -22.01 -5.44
C GLN A 260 20.16 -21.59 -4.34
N LYS A 261 21.23 -20.88 -4.69
CA LYS A 261 22.20 -20.40 -3.69
C LYS A 261 21.61 -19.25 -2.88
N LEU A 262 20.90 -18.33 -3.53
CA LEU A 262 20.23 -17.22 -2.87
C LEU A 262 19.12 -17.71 -1.94
N GLU A 263 18.33 -18.70 -2.35
CA GLU A 263 17.29 -19.29 -1.49
C GLU A 263 17.85 -19.99 -0.25
N ARG A 264 18.97 -20.75 -0.42
CA ARG A 264 19.64 -21.33 0.76
C ARG A 264 20.14 -20.25 1.73
N PHE A 265 20.68 -19.16 1.20
CA PHE A 265 21.15 -18.06 2.03
C PHE A 265 19.95 -17.36 2.73
N ARG A 266 18.89 -17.06 1.99
CA ARG A 266 17.66 -16.48 2.52
C ARG A 266 17.10 -17.30 3.70
N ALA A 267 17.09 -18.62 3.59
CA ALA A 267 16.63 -19.51 4.65
C ALA A 267 17.46 -19.42 5.96
N THR A 268 18.66 -18.82 5.92
CA THR A 268 19.50 -18.60 7.11
C THR A 268 19.32 -17.22 7.73
N LEU A 269 18.61 -16.31 7.06
CA LEU A 269 18.43 -14.94 7.51
C LEU A 269 17.43 -14.86 8.67
N GLY A 270 17.55 -13.81 9.46
CA GLY A 270 16.62 -13.53 10.54
C GLY A 270 15.26 -13.07 10.03
N ASP A 271 14.40 -12.68 10.95
CA ASP A 271 13.09 -12.08 10.67
C ASP A 271 13.27 -10.68 10.07
N GLU A 272 12.48 -10.38 9.04
CA GLU A 272 12.46 -9.07 8.37
C GLU A 272 12.18 -7.92 9.33
N TRP A 273 11.28 -8.13 10.27
CA TRP A 273 10.86 -7.13 11.25
C TRP A 273 11.65 -7.19 12.58
N GLY A 274 12.61 -8.10 12.66
CA GLY A 274 13.39 -8.34 13.86
C GLY A 274 14.70 -7.54 13.94
N ALA A 275 15.26 -7.44 15.16
CA ALA A 275 16.54 -6.76 15.39
C ALA A 275 17.73 -7.40 14.62
N ARG A 276 17.61 -8.69 14.24
CA ARG A 276 18.61 -9.41 13.44
C ARG A 276 18.32 -9.40 11.94
N HIS A 277 17.68 -8.33 11.48
CA HIS A 277 17.51 -8.11 10.04
C HIS A 277 18.87 -8.19 9.32
N PRO A 278 18.99 -8.87 8.16
CA PRO A 278 20.26 -9.12 7.49
C PRO A 278 21.03 -7.87 7.10
N PHE A 279 20.35 -6.78 6.80
CA PHE A 279 20.99 -5.48 6.59
C PHE A 279 21.61 -4.96 7.89
N HIS A 280 20.90 -5.02 9.03
CA HIS A 280 21.41 -4.53 10.32
C HIS A 280 22.61 -5.35 10.83
N THR A 281 22.69 -6.62 10.46
CA THR A 281 23.81 -7.51 10.82
C THR A 281 24.98 -7.47 9.83
N GLY A 282 24.87 -6.69 8.74
CA GLY A 282 25.88 -6.61 7.68
C GLY A 282 25.93 -7.83 6.75
N GLN A 283 25.00 -8.79 6.88
CA GLN A 283 24.91 -9.95 5.97
C GLN A 283 24.48 -9.53 4.56
N VAL A 284 23.77 -8.41 4.43
CA VAL A 284 23.37 -7.80 3.15
C VAL A 284 23.84 -6.34 3.15
N ALA A 285 24.60 -5.93 2.11
CA ALA A 285 25.22 -4.61 2.06
C ALA A 285 24.29 -3.51 1.52
N MET A 286 23.34 -3.85 0.68
CA MET A 286 22.31 -2.96 0.14
C MET A 286 20.93 -3.60 0.30
N GLN A 287 19.95 -2.81 0.71
CA GLN A 287 18.55 -3.24 0.93
C GLN A 287 17.59 -2.21 0.37
N LEU A 288 16.54 -2.66 -0.31
CA LEU A 288 15.37 -1.85 -0.61
C LEU A 288 14.42 -1.92 0.58
N ASP A 289 13.99 -0.78 1.11
CA ASP A 289 13.08 -0.75 2.27
C ASP A 289 12.38 0.61 2.39
N GLY A 290 11.33 0.67 3.20
CA GLY A 290 10.62 1.89 3.52
C GLY A 290 11.32 2.75 4.57
N GLU A 291 10.81 3.97 4.79
CA GLU A 291 11.40 4.95 5.73
C GLU A 291 11.43 4.47 7.19
N TRP A 292 10.52 3.60 7.60
CA TRP A 292 10.46 3.01 8.94
C TRP A 292 11.72 2.22 9.31
N ARG A 293 12.45 1.70 8.32
CA ARG A 293 13.72 0.98 8.56
C ARG A 293 14.75 1.84 9.28
N LEU A 294 14.71 3.18 9.16
CA LEU A 294 15.58 4.06 9.94
C LEU A 294 15.36 3.92 11.44
N GLY A 295 14.11 3.94 11.89
CA GLY A 295 13.77 3.74 13.30
C GLY A 295 14.19 2.37 13.82
N MET A 296 13.93 1.31 13.04
CA MET A 296 14.35 -0.05 13.36
C MET A 296 15.88 -0.19 13.43
N ALA A 297 16.60 0.52 12.58
CA ALA A 297 18.06 0.53 12.59
C ALA A 297 18.62 1.25 13.82
N GLU A 298 17.97 2.33 14.28
CA GLU A 298 18.35 2.98 15.52
C GLU A 298 18.21 2.07 16.75
N GLU A 299 17.20 1.24 16.77
CA GLU A 299 17.00 0.23 17.82
C GLU A 299 18.02 -0.92 17.71
N ALA A 300 18.28 -1.40 16.50
CA ALA A 300 19.21 -2.51 16.24
C ALA A 300 20.69 -2.13 16.42
N LYS A 301 21.03 -0.85 16.26
CA LYS A 301 22.40 -0.30 16.41
C LYS A 301 23.47 -1.06 15.62
N PRO A 302 23.37 -1.13 14.29
CA PRO A 302 24.36 -1.81 13.48
C PRO A 302 25.76 -1.22 13.69
N GLU A 303 26.81 -2.07 13.59
CA GLU A 303 28.21 -1.67 13.80
C GLU A 303 28.80 -0.86 12.62
N PHE A 304 27.97 -0.39 11.70
CA PHE A 304 28.38 0.39 10.54
C PHE A 304 27.47 1.62 10.32
N GLU A 305 27.97 2.59 9.57
CA GLU A 305 27.20 3.77 9.20
C GLU A 305 26.24 3.46 8.05
N ILE A 306 24.95 3.80 8.23
CA ILE A 306 23.89 3.62 7.23
C ILE A 306 23.81 4.84 6.32
N GLY A 307 23.81 4.60 5.01
CA GLY A 307 23.39 5.56 4.01
C GLY A 307 22.01 5.25 3.46
N VAL A 308 21.31 6.29 3.03
CA VAL A 308 20.02 6.19 2.32
C VAL A 308 20.08 6.99 1.03
N ALA A 309 19.56 6.45 -0.05
CA ALA A 309 19.51 7.09 -1.36
C ALA A 309 18.21 6.68 -2.09
N PRO A 310 17.77 7.43 -3.12
CA PRO A 310 16.75 6.93 -4.02
C PRO A 310 17.20 5.62 -4.70
N LEU A 311 16.25 4.76 -5.04
CA LEU A 311 16.54 3.59 -5.87
C LEU A 311 17.08 3.99 -7.24
N PRO A 312 17.95 3.16 -7.84
CA PRO A 312 18.42 3.39 -9.20
C PRO A 312 17.27 3.42 -10.20
N VAL A 313 17.51 4.12 -11.29
CA VAL A 313 16.58 4.18 -12.44
C VAL A 313 17.20 3.48 -13.66
N PRO A 314 16.43 3.15 -14.71
CA PRO A 314 16.99 2.69 -15.97
C PRO A 314 18.07 3.63 -16.52
N ASP A 315 19.11 3.06 -17.15
CA ASP A 315 20.26 3.82 -17.63
C ASP A 315 19.85 4.88 -18.66
N ASP A 316 18.81 4.59 -19.45
CA ASP A 316 18.20 5.51 -20.41
C ASP A 316 17.28 6.59 -19.77
N GLN A 317 17.13 6.56 -18.43
CA GLN A 317 16.32 7.49 -17.64
C GLN A 317 17.08 8.09 -16.44
N ALA A 318 18.41 8.25 -16.57
CA ALA A 318 19.26 8.74 -15.47
C ALA A 318 18.87 10.14 -14.96
N ASP A 319 18.23 10.95 -15.80
CA ASP A 319 17.66 12.27 -15.47
C ASP A 319 16.45 12.20 -14.53
N GLN A 320 15.81 11.03 -14.39
CA GLN A 320 14.69 10.79 -13.49
C GLN A 320 15.13 10.25 -12.11
N TYR A 321 16.45 10.18 -11.84
CA TYR A 321 16.94 9.73 -10.53
C TYR A 321 16.39 10.63 -9.41
N GLY A 322 15.89 10.02 -8.35
CA GLY A 322 15.22 10.69 -7.25
C GLY A 322 13.72 10.40 -7.17
N LYS A 323 13.15 9.76 -8.20
CA LYS A 323 11.80 9.16 -8.11
C LYS A 323 11.82 7.86 -7.33
N GLY A 324 10.65 7.40 -6.88
CA GLY A 324 10.52 6.13 -6.20
C GLY A 324 9.10 5.56 -6.24
N TYR A 325 8.91 4.47 -5.53
CA TYR A 325 7.62 3.86 -5.30
C TYR A 325 7.01 4.45 -4.02
N ILE A 326 5.72 4.78 -4.08
CA ILE A 326 4.94 5.33 -2.98
C ILE A 326 3.71 4.47 -2.75
N THR A 327 3.50 4.09 -1.52
CA THR A 327 2.27 3.54 -0.99
C THR A 327 1.87 4.33 0.27
N GLY A 328 1.14 3.76 1.21
CA GLY A 328 0.85 4.45 2.47
C GLY A 328 -0.39 3.94 3.17
N THR A 329 -0.77 4.68 4.18
CA THR A 329 -1.98 4.44 4.95
C THR A 329 -3.10 5.30 4.40
N ILE A 330 -4.27 4.70 4.22
CA ILE A 330 -5.49 5.37 3.77
C ILE A 330 -6.49 5.54 4.91
N ALA A 331 -7.35 6.55 4.80
CA ALA A 331 -8.55 6.71 5.62
C ALA A 331 -9.79 6.78 4.73
N GLY A 332 -10.93 6.34 5.25
CA GLY A 332 -12.21 6.37 4.54
C GLY A 332 -13.40 6.38 5.49
N ILE A 333 -14.58 6.73 4.95
CA ILE A 333 -15.83 6.81 5.70
C ILE A 333 -16.74 5.65 5.29
N ALA A 334 -17.23 4.91 6.28
CA ALA A 334 -18.13 3.78 6.05
C ALA A 334 -19.45 4.22 5.40
N ALA A 335 -19.86 3.54 4.34
CA ALA A 335 -21.14 3.83 3.69
C ALA A 335 -22.35 3.55 4.59
N THR A 336 -22.20 2.64 5.55
CA THR A 336 -23.21 2.30 6.56
C THR A 336 -23.32 3.31 7.71
N SER A 337 -22.37 4.27 7.79
CA SER A 337 -22.41 5.30 8.82
C SER A 337 -23.57 6.28 8.61
N HIS A 338 -24.31 6.57 9.68
CA HIS A 338 -25.31 7.63 9.75
C HIS A 338 -24.73 8.97 10.22
N LYS A 339 -23.38 9.03 10.43
CA LYS A 339 -22.64 10.18 10.97
C LYS A 339 -21.55 10.64 10.00
N GLN A 340 -21.86 10.61 8.71
CA GLN A 340 -20.86 10.84 7.65
C GLN A 340 -20.30 12.27 7.66
N ASN A 341 -21.07 13.29 8.10
CA ASN A 341 -20.56 14.65 8.23
C ASN A 341 -19.58 14.78 9.39
N ALA A 342 -19.89 14.23 10.55
CA ALA A 342 -18.94 14.19 11.68
C ALA A 342 -17.71 13.34 11.37
N ALA A 343 -17.89 12.21 10.68
CA ALA A 343 -16.79 11.36 10.20
C ALA A 343 -15.87 12.12 9.22
N TRP A 344 -16.46 12.96 8.34
CA TRP A 344 -15.68 13.80 7.44
C TRP A 344 -14.85 14.86 8.18
N GLU A 345 -15.36 15.47 9.23
CA GLU A 345 -14.57 16.43 10.01
C GLU A 345 -13.31 15.77 10.58
N LEU A 346 -13.42 14.52 11.09
CA LEU A 346 -12.24 13.76 11.54
C LEU A 346 -11.29 13.44 10.38
N VAL A 347 -11.79 12.88 9.28
CA VAL A 347 -10.99 12.54 8.11
C VAL A 347 -10.28 13.78 7.56
N LYS A 348 -11.01 14.88 7.40
CA LYS A 348 -10.45 16.17 6.94
C LYS A 348 -9.33 16.65 7.86
N TYR A 349 -9.55 16.64 9.17
CA TYR A 349 -8.55 17.06 10.16
C TYR A 349 -7.28 16.20 10.06
N MET A 350 -7.44 14.86 10.08
CA MET A 350 -6.30 13.94 10.04
C MET A 350 -5.49 14.02 8.75
N THR A 351 -6.08 14.45 7.64
CA THR A 351 -5.46 14.33 6.31
C THR A 351 -5.17 15.67 5.62
N THR A 352 -5.72 16.79 6.10
CA THR A 352 -5.54 18.10 5.44
C THR A 352 -5.15 19.23 6.38
N ASP A 353 -5.35 19.09 7.71
CA ASP A 353 -4.79 20.05 8.66
C ASP A 353 -3.28 19.85 8.76
N THR A 354 -2.51 20.87 8.36
CA THR A 354 -1.05 20.74 8.25
C THR A 354 -0.39 20.40 9.59
N ASP A 355 -0.86 21.00 10.69
CA ASP A 355 -0.26 20.76 12.01
C ASP A 355 -0.61 19.35 12.53
N ALA A 356 -1.82 18.87 12.30
CA ALA A 356 -2.24 17.52 12.63
C ALA A 356 -1.45 16.48 11.82
N VAL A 357 -1.35 16.66 10.49
CA VAL A 357 -0.59 15.76 9.61
C VAL A 357 0.89 15.71 9.99
N VAL A 358 1.51 16.87 10.24
CA VAL A 358 2.93 16.94 10.65
C VAL A 358 3.14 16.35 12.04
N GLY A 359 2.26 16.62 12.99
CA GLY A 359 2.31 16.05 14.33
C GLY A 359 2.26 14.53 14.30
N PHE A 360 1.30 13.99 13.56
CA PHE A 360 1.13 12.55 13.43
C PHE A 360 2.31 11.88 12.70
N ALA A 361 2.79 12.49 11.60
CA ALA A 361 3.96 12.00 10.88
C ALA A 361 5.23 11.98 11.77
N ASN A 362 5.44 13.00 12.59
CA ASN A 362 6.55 13.07 13.55
C ASN A 362 6.45 11.96 14.61
N ASP A 363 5.25 11.70 15.13
CA ASP A 363 5.03 10.73 16.22
C ASP A 363 5.18 9.28 15.75
N ILE A 364 4.84 9.01 14.48
CA ILE A 364 4.92 7.66 13.86
C ILE A 364 6.22 7.46 13.08
N HIS A 365 6.94 8.53 12.73
CA HIS A 365 8.11 8.52 11.85
C HIS A 365 7.78 8.06 10.41
N ASN A 366 6.62 8.49 9.89
CA ASN A 366 6.19 8.25 8.51
C ASN A 366 6.22 9.53 7.67
N VAL A 367 6.15 9.35 6.35
CA VAL A 367 6.06 10.45 5.39
C VAL A 367 4.68 11.12 5.49
N PRO A 368 4.59 12.45 5.66
CA PRO A 368 3.31 13.13 5.66
C PRO A 368 2.68 13.14 4.26
N SER A 369 1.35 13.11 4.23
CA SER A 369 0.59 12.89 2.99
C SER A 369 0.32 14.14 2.16
N THR A 370 0.60 15.35 2.64
CA THR A 370 0.29 16.60 1.90
C THR A 370 1.52 17.39 1.50
N PHE A 371 1.45 18.12 0.37
CA PHE A 371 2.53 19.03 -0.04
C PHE A 371 2.88 20.08 1.02
N ALA A 372 1.88 20.58 1.77
CA ALA A 372 2.11 21.55 2.82
C ALA A 372 2.89 20.93 3.98
N ALA A 373 2.54 19.73 4.39
CA ALA A 373 3.21 19.02 5.46
C ALA A 373 4.62 18.57 5.08
N LEU A 374 4.83 18.06 3.85
CA LEU A 374 6.17 17.69 3.32
C LEU A 374 7.17 18.85 3.36
N LYS A 375 6.69 20.08 3.26
CA LYS A 375 7.51 21.32 3.30
C LYS A 375 7.52 22.01 4.65
N SER A 376 6.85 21.44 5.65
CA SER A 376 6.70 22.09 6.94
C SER A 376 8.02 22.16 7.72
N PRO A 377 8.40 23.34 8.26
CA PRO A 377 9.56 23.45 9.12
C PRO A 377 9.36 22.79 10.50
N LYS A 378 8.15 22.32 10.80
CA LYS A 378 7.80 21.58 12.02
C LYS A 378 8.09 20.09 11.92
N LEU A 379 8.41 19.57 10.71
CA LEU A 379 8.84 18.18 10.55
C LEU A 379 10.16 17.95 11.29
N LYS A 380 10.16 16.88 12.10
CA LYS A 380 11.34 16.42 12.85
C LYS A 380 11.77 15.10 12.27
N TYR A 381 12.94 15.06 11.67
CA TYR A 381 13.45 13.86 11.03
C TYR A 381 14.97 13.77 11.06
N ASP A 382 15.49 12.56 11.02
CA ASP A 382 16.89 12.28 10.73
C ASP A 382 17.25 12.81 9.34
N PRO A 383 18.43 13.41 9.12
CA PRO A 383 18.82 13.91 7.80
C PRO A 383 18.67 12.89 6.65
N ARG A 384 18.83 11.59 6.95
CA ARG A 384 18.63 10.49 5.97
C ARG A 384 17.17 10.34 5.54
N PHE A 385 16.24 10.67 6.42
CA PHE A 385 14.79 10.63 6.14
C PHE A 385 14.37 11.61 5.04
N LYS A 386 15.17 12.69 4.83
CA LYS A 386 14.93 13.64 3.75
C LYS A 386 14.82 12.97 2.37
N THR A 387 15.55 11.89 2.14
CA THR A 387 15.46 11.13 0.89
C THR A 387 14.03 10.67 0.63
N PHE A 388 13.33 10.18 1.65
CA PHE A 388 11.94 9.70 1.53
C PHE A 388 10.95 10.85 1.31
N LEU A 389 11.17 11.99 1.97
CA LEU A 389 10.37 13.21 1.73
C LEU A 389 10.53 13.71 0.28
N ASP A 390 11.76 13.70 -0.23
CA ASP A 390 12.05 14.10 -1.60
C ASP A 390 11.42 13.13 -2.62
N ILE A 391 11.47 11.83 -2.38
CA ILE A 391 10.81 10.80 -3.19
C ILE A 391 9.29 11.01 -3.18
N ALA A 392 8.69 11.23 -2.02
CA ALA A 392 7.25 11.44 -1.90
C ALA A 392 6.77 12.70 -2.63
N GLY A 393 7.58 13.76 -2.61
CA GLY A 393 7.31 15.01 -3.33
C GLY A 393 7.66 15.01 -4.82
N ASN A 394 8.31 13.94 -5.33
CA ASN A 394 8.76 13.88 -6.72
C ASN A 394 7.59 13.57 -7.67
N PRO A 395 7.33 14.40 -8.70
CA PRO A 395 6.20 14.21 -9.61
C PRO A 395 6.29 12.94 -10.48
N ASN A 396 7.49 12.35 -10.60
CA ASN A 396 7.74 11.13 -11.37
C ASN A 396 7.69 9.87 -10.50
N SER A 397 7.49 10.00 -9.19
CA SER A 397 7.24 8.85 -8.33
C SER A 397 5.93 8.17 -8.69
N THR A 398 5.84 6.87 -8.44
CA THR A 398 4.73 6.02 -8.89
C THR A 398 4.13 5.25 -7.72
N SER A 399 2.94 4.75 -7.93
CA SER A 399 2.26 3.78 -7.05
C SER A 399 1.65 2.68 -7.91
N THR A 400 1.16 1.64 -7.26
CA THR A 400 0.33 0.63 -7.93
C THR A 400 -1.12 1.09 -8.02
N PRO A 401 -1.81 0.84 -9.14
CA PRO A 401 -3.22 1.22 -9.27
C PRO A 401 -4.12 0.35 -8.39
N ALA A 402 -5.21 0.94 -7.92
CA ALA A 402 -6.27 0.20 -7.25
C ALA A 402 -6.93 -0.78 -8.23
N SER A 403 -7.39 -1.93 -7.71
CA SER A 403 -8.10 -2.97 -8.48
C SER A 403 -9.32 -3.47 -7.72
N VAL A 404 -10.37 -3.88 -8.46
CA VAL A 404 -11.62 -4.40 -7.90
C VAL A 404 -11.39 -5.59 -6.97
N ASN A 405 -10.38 -6.41 -7.23
CA ASN A 405 -10.01 -7.59 -6.42
C ASN A 405 -8.93 -7.31 -5.35
N GLY A 406 -8.58 -6.06 -5.09
CA GLY A 406 -7.67 -5.65 -3.99
C GLY A 406 -6.26 -6.05 -4.28
N GLY A 407 -5.49 -5.93 -5.09
CA GLY A 407 -4.05 -6.27 -5.23
C GLY A 407 -3.73 -7.74 -5.56
N VAL A 408 -4.74 -8.58 -5.81
CA VAL A 408 -4.51 -9.97 -6.24
C VAL A 408 -3.63 -10.05 -7.49
N TYR A 409 -3.75 -9.08 -8.41
CA TYR A 409 -2.90 -9.01 -9.60
C TYR A 409 -1.40 -8.89 -9.27
N LEU A 410 -1.03 -8.22 -8.17
CA LEU A 410 0.37 -8.12 -7.72
C LEU A 410 0.90 -9.48 -7.26
N VAL A 411 0.09 -10.23 -6.51
CA VAL A 411 0.43 -11.60 -6.10
C VAL A 411 0.66 -12.50 -7.32
N THR A 412 -0.19 -12.36 -8.35
CA THR A 412 -0.06 -13.12 -9.60
C THR A 412 1.23 -12.75 -10.35
N ILE A 413 1.60 -11.45 -10.38
CA ILE A 413 2.85 -10.96 -10.97
C ILE A 413 4.05 -11.48 -10.17
N GLN A 414 4.02 -11.43 -8.84
CA GLN A 414 5.09 -11.94 -7.98
C GLN A 414 5.32 -13.44 -8.17
N GLN A 415 4.24 -14.22 -8.25
CA GLN A 415 4.34 -15.66 -8.49
C GLN A 415 4.99 -15.96 -9.84
N PHE A 416 4.66 -15.21 -10.89
CA PHE A 416 5.33 -15.33 -12.17
C PHE A 416 6.82 -14.98 -12.06
N GLY A 417 7.16 -13.91 -11.34
CA GLY A 417 8.56 -13.53 -11.06
C GLY A 417 9.34 -14.68 -10.43
N TYR A 418 8.79 -15.31 -9.41
CA TYR A 418 9.38 -16.47 -8.76
C TYR A 418 9.58 -17.66 -9.71
N ASP A 419 8.56 -17.97 -10.51
CA ASP A 419 8.64 -19.05 -11.50
C ASP A 419 9.71 -18.75 -12.58
N TYR A 420 9.86 -17.49 -12.98
CA TYR A 420 10.88 -17.08 -13.95
C TYR A 420 12.31 -17.10 -13.37
N GLU A 421 12.50 -16.56 -12.17
CA GLU A 421 13.78 -16.57 -11.46
C GLU A 421 14.29 -17.99 -11.19
N SER A 422 13.40 -18.88 -10.76
CA SER A 422 13.74 -20.27 -10.45
C SER A 422 14.01 -21.14 -11.69
N GLY A 423 13.74 -20.62 -12.91
CA GLY A 423 13.86 -21.36 -14.16
C GLY A 423 12.69 -22.30 -14.43
N LYS A 424 11.64 -22.27 -13.63
CA LYS A 424 10.40 -23.03 -13.87
C LYS A 424 9.63 -22.45 -15.08
N ALA A 425 9.64 -21.13 -15.26
CA ALA A 425 9.24 -20.46 -16.49
C ALA A 425 10.50 -19.99 -17.23
N THR A 426 10.67 -20.35 -18.50
CA THR A 426 11.86 -20.04 -19.30
C THR A 426 11.62 -19.01 -20.40
N ASP A 427 10.37 -18.84 -20.84
CA ASP A 427 9.96 -17.86 -21.85
C ASP A 427 9.26 -16.70 -21.19
N LEU A 428 9.96 -15.57 -21.06
CA LEU A 428 9.47 -14.36 -20.42
C LEU A 428 8.21 -13.83 -21.11
N LYS A 429 8.20 -13.74 -22.45
CA LYS A 429 7.09 -13.16 -23.21
C LYS A 429 5.83 -14.03 -23.15
N ALA A 430 5.98 -15.33 -23.30
CA ALA A 430 4.87 -16.27 -23.14
C ALA A 430 4.34 -16.27 -21.70
N GLY A 431 5.25 -16.19 -20.71
CA GLY A 431 4.91 -16.08 -19.31
C GLY A 431 4.10 -14.82 -19.00
N LEU A 432 4.55 -13.65 -19.44
CA LEU A 432 3.82 -12.38 -19.26
C LEU A 432 2.43 -12.42 -19.92
N LYS A 433 2.29 -13.01 -21.10
CA LYS A 433 0.96 -13.18 -21.74
C LYS A 433 0.03 -14.05 -20.91
N LYS A 434 0.53 -15.17 -20.39
CA LYS A 434 -0.25 -16.08 -19.53
C LYS A 434 -0.66 -15.38 -18.23
N THR A 435 0.26 -14.65 -17.62
CA THR A 435 0.01 -13.90 -16.37
C THR A 435 -1.00 -12.78 -16.60
N ALA A 436 -0.92 -12.05 -17.71
CA ALA A 436 -1.91 -11.03 -18.08
C ALA A 436 -3.33 -11.63 -18.23
N ALA A 437 -3.44 -12.76 -18.92
CA ALA A 437 -4.74 -13.44 -19.08
C ALA A 437 -5.31 -13.96 -17.76
N GLN A 438 -4.46 -14.41 -16.83
CA GLN A 438 -4.89 -14.80 -15.49
C GLN A 438 -5.40 -13.58 -14.69
N ILE A 439 -4.68 -12.46 -14.72
CA ILE A 439 -5.11 -11.21 -14.07
C ILE A 439 -6.45 -10.74 -14.61
N ASP A 440 -6.64 -10.76 -15.94
CA ASP A 440 -7.92 -10.38 -16.56
C ASP A 440 -9.07 -11.30 -16.11
N THR A 441 -8.79 -12.60 -15.94
CA THR A 441 -9.77 -13.57 -15.44
C THR A 441 -10.14 -13.29 -13.99
N ASP A 442 -9.13 -13.04 -13.13
CA ASP A 442 -9.34 -12.80 -11.70
C ASP A 442 -10.10 -11.48 -11.45
N ILE A 443 -9.85 -10.45 -12.28
CA ILE A 443 -10.59 -9.19 -12.24
C ILE A 443 -12.05 -9.39 -12.67
N ALA A 444 -12.29 -10.12 -13.77
CA ALA A 444 -13.63 -10.38 -14.26
C ALA A 444 -14.49 -11.21 -13.28
N GLN A 445 -13.86 -12.07 -12.48
CA GLN A 445 -14.56 -12.85 -11.44
C GLN A 445 -14.90 -12.02 -10.20
N ALA A 446 -14.23 -10.88 -10.00
CA ALA A 446 -14.46 -10.00 -8.86
C ALA A 446 -15.47 -8.86 -9.14
N GLN A 447 -15.86 -8.67 -10.39
CA GLN A 447 -16.92 -7.75 -10.84
C GLN A 447 -18.30 -8.36 -10.68
#